data_9bcf14576b3cc07defa40b127060e16f
#
_entry.id   9bcf14576b3cc07defa40b127060e16f
#
_cell.length_a   1.000
_cell.length_b   1.000
_cell.length_c   1.000
_cell.angle_alpha   90.00
_cell.angle_beta   90.00
_cell.angle_gamma   90.00
#
_symmetry.space_group_name_H-M   'P 1'
#
loop_
_entity.id
_entity.type
_entity.pdbx_description
1 polymer ?
#
loop_
_entity_poly.entity_id
_entity_poly.type
_entity_poly.pdbx_seq_one_letter_code
_entity_poly.pdbx_strand_id
1 'polypeptide(L)' 'MSKAIIGEFKGNPTISLPIGTTDREGSEKMFTFGVKKAQAILEHIEDIKKFVENNT' A
#
# COMPACT_ATOMS: atom_id res chain seq x y z
N MET A 1 -11.30 11.35 -2.40
CA MET A 1 -10.41 10.37 -2.99
C MET A 1 -9.16 10.20 -2.16
N SER A 2 -8.84 8.95 -1.86
CA SER A 2 -7.70 8.64 -1.00
C SER A 2 -6.39 8.74 -1.76
N LYS A 3 -5.38 9.27 -1.10
CA LYS A 3 -4.06 9.41 -1.70
C LYS A 3 -3.03 8.70 -0.85
N ALA A 4 -1.93 8.28 -1.48
CA ALA A 4 -0.80 7.74 -0.76
C ALA A 4 -0.19 8.84 0.12
N ILE A 5 0.22 8.46 1.32
CA ILE A 5 0.80 9.38 2.28
C ILE A 5 2.25 8.99 2.52
N ILE A 6 3.14 9.96 2.33
CA ILE A 6 4.56 9.74 2.58
C ILE A 6 4.84 10.10 4.03
N GLY A 7 5.51 9.19 4.73
CA GLY A 7 5.82 9.41 6.14
C GLY A 7 7.21 8.90 6.48
N GLU A 8 7.46 8.74 7.76
CA GLU A 8 8.74 8.31 8.26
C GLU A 8 8.54 7.50 9.52
N PHE A 9 9.34 6.45 9.69
CA PHE A 9 9.31 5.64 10.89
C PHE A 9 10.75 5.29 11.28
N LYS A 10 11.16 5.74 12.47
CA LYS A 10 12.51 5.53 12.99
C LYS A 10 13.61 5.94 12.01
N GLY A 11 13.42 7.09 11.35
CA GLY A 11 14.38 7.61 10.41
C GLY A 11 14.33 7.00 9.02
N ASN A 12 13.40 6.09 8.77
CA ASN A 12 13.26 5.45 7.46
C ASN A 12 12.00 5.94 6.76
N PRO A 13 12.10 6.28 5.48
CA PRO A 13 10.91 6.72 4.74
C PRO A 13 9.90 5.60 4.55
N THR A 14 8.63 5.93 4.64
CA THR A 14 7.53 4.99 4.44
C THR A 14 6.48 5.59 3.55
N ILE A 15 5.64 4.73 2.98
CA ILE A 15 4.49 5.16 2.21
C ILE A 15 3.28 4.38 2.69
N SER A 16 2.15 5.06 2.87
CA SER A 16 0.90 4.46 3.28
C SER A 16 -0.10 4.57 2.15
N LEU A 17 -0.71 3.47 1.79
CA LEU A 17 -1.69 3.42 0.71
C LEU A 17 -3.06 3.06 1.26
N PRO A 18 -4.12 3.80 0.88
CA PRO A 18 -5.46 3.40 1.24
C PRO A 18 -5.86 2.16 0.44
N ILE A 19 -6.47 1.19 1.11
CA ILE A 19 -6.81 -0.07 0.46
C ILE A 19 -8.30 -0.21 0.16
N GLY A 20 -9.06 0.86 0.35
CA GLY A 20 -10.46 0.86 -0.06
C GLY A 20 -11.42 0.21 0.90
N THR A 21 -10.97 -0.14 2.09
CA THR A 21 -11.83 -0.73 3.12
C THR A 21 -11.77 0.11 4.39
N THR A 22 -12.76 -0.09 5.25
CA THR A 22 -12.78 0.59 6.54
C THR A 22 -12.79 -0.44 7.66
N ASP A 23 -12.35 -0.02 8.84
CA ASP A 23 -12.41 -0.87 10.01
C ASP A 23 -13.78 -0.71 10.71
N ARG A 24 -13.92 -1.32 11.90
CA ARG A 24 -15.17 -1.27 12.64
C ARG A 24 -15.54 0.15 13.10
N GLU A 25 -14.57 1.00 13.24
CA GLU A 25 -14.78 2.38 13.70
C GLU A 25 -15.05 3.34 12.54
N GLY A 26 -15.05 2.84 11.33
CA GLY A 26 -15.29 3.65 10.15
C GLY A 26 -14.04 4.36 9.62
N SER A 27 -12.88 4.03 10.16
CA SER A 27 -11.63 4.61 9.69
C SER A 27 -11.11 3.83 8.49
N GLU A 28 -10.59 4.55 7.50
CA GLU A 28 -10.04 3.91 6.32
C GLU A 28 -8.76 3.15 6.66
N LYS A 29 -8.69 1.92 6.21
CA LYS A 29 -7.49 1.12 6.43
C LYS A 29 -6.39 1.53 5.47
N MET A 30 -5.18 1.55 5.99
CA MET A 30 -4.00 1.92 5.22
C MET A 30 -2.99 0.79 5.26
N PHE A 31 -2.30 0.61 4.15
CA PHE A 31 -1.21 -0.34 4.06
C PHE A 31 0.10 0.44 4.01
N THR A 32 0.93 0.29 5.03
CA THR A 32 2.17 1.05 5.17
C THR A 32 3.38 0.14 4.97
N PHE A 33 4.35 0.60 4.20
CA PHE A 33 5.56 -0.18 3.96
C PHE A 33 6.73 0.74 3.66
N GLY A 34 7.94 0.18 3.79
CA GLY A 34 9.16 0.93 3.57
C GLY A 34 9.71 0.79 2.16
N VAL A 35 10.92 1.30 1.96
CA VAL A 35 11.54 1.36 0.63
C VAL A 35 11.79 -0.03 0.04
N LYS A 36 12.28 -0.97 0.84
CA LYS A 36 12.59 -2.31 0.33
C LYS A 36 11.36 -3.02 -0.21
N LYS A 37 10.26 -2.94 0.53
CA LYS A 37 9.01 -3.55 0.08
C LYS A 37 8.46 -2.81 -1.14
N ALA A 38 8.61 -1.50 -1.17
CA ALA A 38 8.20 -0.72 -2.33
C ALA A 38 8.96 -1.14 -3.58
N GLN A 39 10.27 -1.35 -3.46
CA GLN A 39 11.07 -1.82 -4.58
C GLN A 39 10.62 -3.19 -5.08
N ALA A 40 10.34 -4.10 -4.16
CA ALA A 40 9.84 -5.42 -4.52
C ALA A 40 8.51 -5.33 -5.25
N ILE A 41 7.64 -4.43 -4.80
CA ILE A 41 6.35 -4.23 -5.47
C ILE A 41 6.55 -3.76 -6.90
N LEU A 42 7.46 -2.81 -7.11
CA LEU A 42 7.73 -2.31 -8.46
C LEU A 42 8.34 -3.38 -9.37
N GLU A 43 9.20 -4.22 -8.82
CA GLU A 43 9.82 -5.30 -9.59
C GLU A 43 8.80 -6.37 -9.99
N HIS A 44 7.74 -6.53 -9.23
CA HIS A 44 6.73 -7.54 -9.48
C HIS A 44 5.36 -6.96 -9.83
N ILE A 45 5.36 -5.73 -10.34
CA ILE A 45 4.10 -5.03 -10.61
C ILE A 45 3.21 -5.78 -11.61
N GLU A 46 3.82 -6.42 -12.60
CA GLU A 46 3.06 -7.18 -13.59
C GLU A 46 2.37 -8.39 -12.95
N ASP A 47 3.07 -9.06 -12.05
CA ASP A 47 2.50 -10.20 -11.34
C ASP A 47 1.36 -9.76 -10.43
N ILE A 48 1.53 -8.61 -9.78
CA ILE A 48 0.50 -8.06 -8.91
C ILE A 48 -0.75 -7.70 -9.71
N LYS A 49 -0.56 -7.11 -10.89
CA LYS A 49 -1.67 -6.77 -11.77
C LYS A 49 -2.45 -8.01 -12.17
N LYS A 50 -1.75 -9.07 -12.55
CA LYS A 50 -2.39 -10.32 -12.92
C LYS A 50 -3.15 -10.95 -11.75
N PHE A 51 -2.54 -10.89 -10.58
CA PHE A 51 -3.19 -11.40 -9.36
C PHE A 51 -4.50 -10.67 -9.10
N VAL A 52 -4.49 -9.35 -9.19
CA VAL A 52 -5.70 -8.55 -8.96
C VAL A 52 -6.76 -8.86 -10.01
N GLU A 53 -6.37 -8.92 -11.28
CA GLU A 53 -7.29 -9.20 -12.37
C GLU A 53 -7.95 -10.57 -12.25
N ASN A 54 -7.19 -11.56 -11.77
CA ASN A 54 -7.72 -12.91 -11.62
C ASN A 54 -8.64 -13.07 -10.40
N ASN A 55 -8.64 -12.09 -9.51
CA ASN A 55 -9.39 -12.16 -8.25
C ASN A 55 -10.42 -11.05 -8.09
N THR A 56 -10.74 -10.35 -9.16
CA THR A 56 -11.79 -9.32 -9.11
C THR A 56 -12.89 -9.57 -10.13
#